data_f031e6b54966dbf5963ffcf1af4e076e
#
_entry.id   f031e6b54966dbf5963ffcf1af4e076e
#
_cell.length_a   1.000
_cell.length_b   1.000
_cell.length_c   1.000
_cell.angle_alpha   90.00
_cell.angle_beta   90.00
_cell.angle_gamma   90.00
#
_symmetry.space_group_name_H-M   'P 1'
#
loop_
_entity.id
_entity.type
_entity.pdbx_description
1 polymer ?
#
loop_
_entity_poly.entity_id
_entity_poly.type
_entity_poly.pdbx_seq_one_letter_code
_entity_poly.pdbx_strand_id
1 'polypeptide(L)'
;MLLSLCETPNYQIPYIESGTYVAYNDENGGVIERLREDGIVDLDADFCSLPEWISMKAMVSTWLAEAVMYELWVGSDGTSARAIYYSDLPWLIGKALFMKQVYVVKQRFGITKENAERKEAEIYKRAKIAYGALSTTLGDQTFLFERPCSLDTYLLGHVLFTLQALPESSVLRLALLEHGNLIRYGEKLKSEYLEAGSSSSVPQFHSEASSTSTRRPSNSSSKTKKQPKREKTEEEKTFRRRAKYFLATQLVAVLVFVSVMSGYDFSEVEVDEDDGFSYD
;
A
#
# COMPACT_ATOMS: atom_id res chain seq x y z
N MET A 1 -17.52 10.12 1.68
CA MET A 1 -17.51 9.36 2.93
C MET A 1 -16.13 9.58 3.54
N LEU A 2 -16.03 10.53 4.46
CA LEU A 2 -14.78 10.84 5.16
C LEU A 2 -14.47 9.67 6.08
N LEU A 3 -13.47 8.88 5.73
CA LEU A 3 -12.85 7.95 6.66
C LEU A 3 -12.27 8.79 7.79
N SER A 4 -12.93 8.73 8.94
CA SER A 4 -12.44 9.31 10.19
C SER A 4 -11.12 8.65 10.55
N LEU A 5 -10.02 9.25 10.12
CA LEU A 5 -8.65 8.83 10.45
C LEU A 5 -8.27 9.08 11.92
N CYS A 6 -9.23 9.55 12.74
CA CYS A 6 -8.96 10.03 14.10
C CYS A 6 -9.47 9.16 15.25
N GLU A 7 -10.20 8.07 15.02
CA GLU A 7 -10.84 7.35 16.15
C GLU A 7 -10.75 5.82 16.12
N THR A 8 -9.89 5.21 15.33
CA THR A 8 -9.61 3.79 15.51
C THR A 8 -8.31 3.63 16.28
N PRO A 9 -8.36 3.26 17.57
CA PRO A 9 -7.16 2.85 18.25
C PRO A 9 -6.67 1.56 17.58
N ASN A 10 -5.46 1.62 17.04
CA ASN A 10 -4.66 0.48 16.65
C ASN A 10 -5.22 -0.45 15.55
N TYR A 11 -4.99 -0.10 14.27
CA TYR A 11 -4.91 -1.06 13.14
C TYR A 11 -6.07 -2.06 12.99
N GLN A 12 -7.30 -1.71 13.37
CA GLN A 12 -8.45 -2.60 13.40
C GLN A 12 -9.16 -2.78 12.03
N ILE A 13 -8.55 -2.34 10.96
CA ILE A 13 -9.04 -2.55 9.59
C ILE A 13 -8.13 -3.58 8.91
N PRO A 14 -8.68 -4.58 8.23
CA PRO A 14 -10.09 -4.90 8.02
C PRO A 14 -10.80 -5.47 9.25
N TYR A 15 -12.15 -5.36 9.28
CA TYR A 15 -13.00 -6.02 10.28
C TYR A 15 -14.20 -6.67 9.61
N ILE A 16 -14.78 -7.67 10.27
CA ILE A 16 -16.05 -8.30 9.87
C ILE A 16 -17.10 -7.97 10.91
N GLU A 17 -18.28 -7.58 10.44
CA GLU A 17 -19.45 -7.30 11.26
C GLU A 17 -20.63 -8.16 10.78
N SER A 18 -21.25 -8.88 11.70
CA SER A 18 -22.44 -9.69 11.44
C SER A 18 -23.40 -9.61 12.62
N GLY A 19 -24.47 -8.82 12.49
CA GLY A 19 -25.42 -8.55 13.55
C GLY A 19 -24.77 -7.82 14.72
N THR A 20 -24.68 -8.48 15.87
CA THR A 20 -24.03 -7.93 17.08
C THR A 20 -22.56 -8.37 17.23
N TYR A 21 -22.08 -9.23 16.34
CA TYR A 21 -20.71 -9.74 16.38
C TYR A 21 -19.78 -8.89 15.52
N VAL A 22 -18.61 -8.56 16.05
CA VAL A 22 -17.56 -7.83 15.32
C VAL A 22 -16.21 -8.52 15.58
N ALA A 23 -15.54 -8.93 14.50
CA ALA A 23 -14.18 -9.42 14.54
C ALA A 23 -13.23 -8.39 13.92
N TYR A 24 -12.28 -7.91 14.69
CA TYR A 24 -11.28 -6.94 14.26
C TYR A 24 -9.99 -7.64 13.83
N ASN A 25 -9.24 -6.96 12.95
CA ASN A 25 -7.88 -7.34 12.63
C ASN A 25 -6.96 -6.85 13.75
N ASP A 26 -6.49 -7.76 14.56
CA ASP A 26 -5.56 -7.48 15.67
C ASP A 26 -4.17 -8.08 15.43
N GLU A 27 -3.24 -7.85 16.38
CA GLU A 27 -1.87 -8.34 16.30
C GLU A 27 -1.77 -9.86 16.50
N ASN A 28 -2.83 -10.53 16.95
CA ASN A 28 -2.86 -11.94 17.32
C ASN A 28 -3.19 -12.90 16.17
N GLY A 29 -3.15 -12.43 14.92
CA GLY A 29 -3.40 -13.27 13.75
C GLY A 29 -4.54 -12.79 12.86
N GLY A 30 -5.11 -11.65 13.18
CA GLY A 30 -6.12 -10.97 12.37
C GLY A 30 -7.51 -11.58 12.48
N VAL A 31 -8.38 -11.16 11.55
CA VAL A 31 -9.79 -11.55 11.55
C VAL A 31 -10.02 -13.07 11.52
N ILE A 32 -9.19 -13.80 10.76
CA ILE A 32 -9.36 -15.26 10.60
C ILE A 32 -9.09 -15.98 11.93
N GLU A 33 -8.01 -15.59 12.61
CA GLU A 33 -7.67 -16.19 13.91
C GLU A 33 -8.72 -15.86 14.95
N ARG A 34 -9.25 -14.62 14.93
CA ARG A 34 -10.34 -14.21 15.82
C ARG A 34 -11.60 -15.03 15.62
N LEU A 35 -12.01 -15.26 14.37
CA LEU A 35 -13.17 -16.11 14.06
C LEU A 35 -12.99 -17.54 14.56
N ARG A 36 -11.75 -18.06 14.51
CA ARG A 36 -11.39 -19.38 15.03
C ARG A 36 -11.44 -19.41 16.55
N GLU A 37 -10.84 -18.43 17.24
CA GLU A 37 -10.86 -18.33 18.71
C GLU A 37 -12.28 -18.24 19.26
N ASP A 38 -13.15 -17.49 18.60
CA ASP A 38 -14.54 -17.31 18.97
C ASP A 38 -15.44 -18.52 18.55
N GLY A 39 -14.85 -19.54 17.92
CA GLY A 39 -15.54 -20.77 17.52
C GLY A 39 -16.57 -20.61 16.41
N ILE A 40 -16.51 -19.51 15.65
CA ILE A 40 -17.46 -19.22 14.56
C ILE A 40 -17.11 -20.01 13.30
N VAL A 41 -15.81 -20.00 12.92
CA VAL A 41 -15.29 -20.70 11.74
C VAL A 41 -13.92 -21.25 12.06
N ASP A 42 -13.72 -22.55 11.91
CA ASP A 42 -12.41 -23.18 11.90
C ASP A 42 -12.20 -23.93 10.57
N LEU A 43 -11.49 -23.29 9.67
CA LEU A 43 -11.16 -23.86 8.36
C LEU A 43 -9.92 -24.76 8.42
N ASP A 44 -9.13 -24.65 9.47
CA ASP A 44 -7.80 -25.22 9.55
C ASP A 44 -7.68 -26.44 10.50
N ALA A 45 -8.76 -26.83 11.19
CA ALA A 45 -8.74 -27.86 12.24
C ALA A 45 -8.02 -29.15 11.82
N ASP A 46 -8.24 -29.60 10.57
CA ASP A 46 -7.63 -30.84 10.07
C ASP A 46 -6.21 -30.65 9.51
N PHE A 47 -5.82 -29.43 9.21
CA PHE A 47 -4.56 -29.14 8.51
C PHE A 47 -3.50 -28.47 9.39
N CYS A 48 -3.89 -27.81 10.48
CA CYS A 48 -2.99 -26.99 11.30
C CYS A 48 -1.81 -27.74 11.91
N SER A 49 -1.90 -29.08 12.01
CA SER A 49 -0.81 -29.95 12.47
C SER A 49 0.08 -30.49 11.35
N LEU A 50 -0.28 -30.31 10.09
CA LEU A 50 0.51 -30.81 8.96
C LEU A 50 1.74 -29.93 8.72
N PRO A 51 2.95 -30.50 8.63
CA PRO A 51 4.18 -29.74 8.37
C PRO A 51 4.11 -28.93 7.06
N GLU A 52 3.47 -29.48 6.03
CA GLU A 52 3.28 -28.82 4.74
C GLU A 52 2.44 -27.56 4.89
N TRP A 53 1.32 -27.63 5.61
CA TRP A 53 0.46 -26.47 5.86
C TRP A 53 1.20 -25.37 6.63
N ILE A 54 1.92 -25.77 7.71
CA ILE A 54 2.71 -24.82 8.52
C ILE A 54 3.77 -24.12 7.67
N SER A 55 4.50 -24.89 6.83
CA SER A 55 5.52 -24.35 5.94
C SER A 55 4.94 -23.36 4.93
N MET A 56 3.83 -23.73 4.27
CA MET A 56 3.21 -22.87 3.27
C MET A 56 2.60 -21.61 3.91
N LYS A 57 1.95 -21.75 5.07
CA LYS A 57 1.44 -20.59 5.82
C LYS A 57 2.58 -19.63 6.16
N ALA A 58 3.71 -20.16 6.62
CA ALA A 58 4.89 -19.36 6.89
C ALA A 58 5.42 -18.67 5.62
N MET A 59 5.50 -19.35 4.47
CA MET A 59 5.93 -18.74 3.21
C MET A 59 5.00 -17.60 2.77
N VAL A 60 3.69 -17.80 2.83
CA VAL A 60 2.72 -16.76 2.43
C VAL A 60 2.72 -15.59 3.39
N SER A 61 2.67 -15.84 4.70
CA SER A 61 2.56 -14.80 5.73
C SER A 61 3.88 -14.06 6.00
N THR A 62 5.03 -14.62 5.61
CA THR A 62 6.33 -13.96 5.77
C THR A 62 6.94 -13.59 4.43
N TRP A 63 7.39 -14.55 3.62
CA TRP A 63 8.17 -14.26 2.40
C TRP A 63 7.38 -13.49 1.36
N LEU A 64 6.13 -13.90 1.06
CA LEU A 64 5.31 -13.19 0.10
C LEU A 64 4.79 -11.87 0.66
N ALA A 65 4.41 -11.81 1.93
CA ALA A 65 4.00 -10.57 2.57
C ALA A 65 5.13 -9.54 2.65
N GLU A 66 6.36 -9.98 2.98
CA GLU A 66 7.56 -9.14 2.96
C GLU A 66 7.85 -8.61 1.54
N ALA A 67 7.72 -9.46 0.52
CA ALA A 67 7.96 -9.07 -0.85
C ALA A 67 6.95 -8.04 -1.35
N VAL A 68 5.66 -8.20 -1.03
CA VAL A 68 4.61 -7.19 -1.32
C VAL A 68 4.92 -5.88 -0.61
N MET A 69 5.26 -5.94 0.67
CA MET A 69 5.57 -4.74 1.44
C MET A 69 6.82 -4.03 0.91
N TYR A 70 7.85 -4.78 0.54
CA TYR A 70 9.05 -4.22 -0.08
C TYR A 70 8.72 -3.56 -1.43
N GLU A 71 8.07 -4.28 -2.34
CA GLU A 71 7.71 -3.79 -3.67
C GLU A 71 6.84 -2.53 -3.57
N LEU A 72 5.84 -2.54 -2.70
CA LEU A 72 4.88 -1.45 -2.58
C LEU A 72 5.52 -0.16 -2.04
N TRP A 73 6.46 -0.26 -1.10
CA TRP A 73 6.98 0.90 -0.37
C TRP A 73 8.42 1.27 -0.75
N VAL A 74 9.24 0.31 -1.16
CA VAL A 74 10.69 0.52 -1.36
C VAL A 74 11.14 0.22 -2.78
N GLY A 75 10.70 -0.91 -3.35
CA GLY A 75 11.16 -1.40 -4.65
C GLY A 75 10.51 -0.72 -5.86
N SER A 76 9.39 -0.01 -5.67
CA SER A 76 8.69 0.72 -6.72
C SER A 76 8.85 2.23 -6.57
N ASP A 77 8.35 2.98 -7.56
CA ASP A 77 8.26 4.45 -7.51
C ASP A 77 7.21 4.98 -6.51
N GLY A 78 6.50 4.08 -5.82
CA GLY A 78 5.45 4.37 -4.86
C GLY A 78 4.13 4.84 -5.47
N THR A 79 3.96 4.72 -6.78
CA THR A 79 2.72 5.11 -7.46
C THR A 79 1.54 4.30 -6.95
N SER A 80 1.66 2.96 -6.87
CA SER A 80 0.63 2.07 -6.33
C SER A 80 0.28 2.39 -4.88
N ALA A 81 1.30 2.57 -4.02
CA ALA A 81 1.07 2.91 -2.62
C ALA A 81 0.35 4.24 -2.46
N ARG A 82 0.71 5.25 -3.26
CA ARG A 82 0.04 6.55 -3.24
C ARG A 82 -1.39 6.47 -3.74
N ALA A 83 -1.64 5.71 -4.79
CA ALA A 83 -2.98 5.51 -5.33
C ALA A 83 -3.90 4.80 -4.33
N ILE A 84 -3.40 3.79 -3.61
CA ILE A 84 -4.19 2.99 -2.68
C ILE A 84 -4.44 3.74 -1.36
N TYR A 85 -3.39 4.34 -0.77
CA TYR A 85 -3.47 4.84 0.61
C TYR A 85 -3.59 6.35 0.75
N TYR A 86 -3.18 7.13 -0.28
CA TYR A 86 -3.02 8.58 -0.16
C TYR A 86 -3.68 9.37 -1.28
N SER A 87 -4.52 8.75 -2.12
CA SER A 87 -5.23 9.39 -3.24
C SER A 87 -6.08 10.58 -2.81
N ASP A 88 -6.72 10.46 -1.65
CA ASP A 88 -7.67 11.47 -1.14
C ASP A 88 -6.99 12.58 -0.32
N LEU A 89 -5.67 12.47 -0.12
CA LEU A 89 -4.92 13.45 0.66
C LEU A 89 -4.28 14.53 -0.21
N PRO A 90 -4.14 15.76 0.30
CA PRO A 90 -3.31 16.77 -0.35
C PRO A 90 -1.90 16.21 -0.63
N TRP A 91 -1.38 16.44 -1.83
CA TRP A 91 -0.15 15.80 -2.31
C TRP A 91 1.05 15.92 -1.35
N LEU A 92 1.17 17.06 -0.65
CA LEU A 92 2.25 17.30 0.30
C LEU A 92 2.15 16.39 1.53
N ILE A 93 0.94 16.24 2.07
CA ILE A 93 0.66 15.36 3.21
C ILE A 93 0.84 13.90 2.79
N GLY A 94 0.26 13.50 1.65
CA GLY A 94 0.44 12.15 1.11
C GLY A 94 1.90 11.80 0.88
N LYS A 95 2.71 12.76 0.36
CA LYS A 95 4.15 12.55 0.16
C LYS A 95 4.90 12.39 1.49
N ALA A 96 4.59 13.20 2.50
CA ALA A 96 5.21 13.10 3.83
C ALA A 96 4.89 11.75 4.51
N LEU A 97 3.62 11.33 4.46
CA LEU A 97 3.20 10.04 5.01
C LEU A 97 3.82 8.85 4.25
N PHE A 98 3.92 8.95 2.93
CA PHE A 98 4.61 7.95 2.12
C PHE A 98 6.09 7.82 2.52
N MET A 99 6.81 8.93 2.65
CA MET A 99 8.22 8.92 3.07
C MET A 99 8.40 8.32 4.48
N LYS A 100 7.50 8.68 5.41
CA LYS A 100 7.46 8.05 6.74
C LYS A 100 7.31 6.54 6.64
N GLN A 101 6.36 6.06 5.84
CA GLN A 101 6.12 4.63 5.69
C GLN A 101 7.30 3.90 5.05
N VAL A 102 7.92 4.49 4.01
CA VAL A 102 9.16 3.96 3.41
C VAL A 102 10.26 3.79 4.47
N TYR A 103 10.43 4.79 5.32
CA TYR A 103 11.41 4.71 6.41
C TYR A 103 11.08 3.58 7.38
N VAL A 104 9.84 3.48 7.85
CA VAL A 104 9.39 2.41 8.76
C VAL A 104 9.63 1.03 8.15
N VAL A 105 9.32 0.84 6.87
CA VAL A 105 9.55 -0.44 6.17
C VAL A 105 11.04 -0.75 6.05
N LYS A 106 11.87 0.25 5.70
CA LYS A 106 13.33 0.07 5.66
C LYS A 106 13.90 -0.33 7.01
N GLN A 107 13.45 0.31 8.09
CA GLN A 107 13.86 -0.04 9.45
C GLN A 107 13.44 -1.46 9.82
N ARG A 108 12.18 -1.83 9.53
CA ARG A 108 11.65 -3.17 9.81
C ARG A 108 12.45 -4.28 9.12
N PHE A 109 12.91 -4.04 7.89
CA PHE A 109 13.70 -5.02 7.13
C PHE A 109 15.21 -4.89 7.36
N GLY A 110 15.64 -3.92 8.17
CA GLY A 110 17.06 -3.63 8.39
C GLY A 110 17.78 -3.23 7.11
N ILE A 111 17.12 -2.45 6.24
CA ILE A 111 17.67 -2.00 4.96
C ILE A 111 18.46 -0.72 5.19
N THR A 112 19.76 -0.80 4.94
CA THR A 112 20.70 0.32 4.94
C THR A 112 21.16 0.61 3.51
N LYS A 113 21.84 1.74 3.30
CA LYS A 113 22.43 2.07 1.98
C LYS A 113 23.41 0.99 1.49
N GLU A 114 24.16 0.38 2.41
CA GLU A 114 25.19 -0.61 2.12
C GLU A 114 24.64 -2.00 1.75
N ASN A 115 23.48 -2.38 2.30
CA ASN A 115 22.93 -3.73 2.15
C ASN A 115 21.67 -3.78 1.27
N ALA A 116 21.21 -2.65 0.72
CA ALA A 116 19.94 -2.53 0.01
C ALA A 116 19.80 -3.54 -1.13
N GLU A 117 20.79 -3.61 -2.05
CA GLU A 117 20.77 -4.53 -3.20
C GLU A 117 20.76 -6.01 -2.75
N ARG A 118 21.52 -6.35 -1.73
CA ARG A 118 21.56 -7.71 -1.20
C ARG A 118 20.22 -8.10 -0.57
N LYS A 119 19.60 -7.18 0.19
CA LYS A 119 18.29 -7.39 0.83
C LYS A 119 17.18 -7.52 -0.20
N GLU A 120 17.20 -6.68 -1.22
CA GLU A 120 16.28 -6.76 -2.36
C GLU A 120 16.37 -8.12 -3.05
N ALA A 121 17.57 -8.54 -3.45
CA ALA A 121 17.80 -9.82 -4.09
C ALA A 121 17.35 -11.00 -3.21
N GLU A 122 17.57 -10.93 -1.89
CA GLU A 122 17.12 -11.94 -0.93
C GLU A 122 15.60 -12.03 -0.85
N ILE A 123 14.91 -10.88 -0.75
CA ILE A 123 13.44 -10.79 -0.67
C ILE A 123 12.81 -11.40 -1.93
N TYR A 124 13.24 -10.97 -3.12
CA TYR A 124 12.68 -11.49 -4.37
C TYR A 124 13.03 -12.97 -4.61
N LYS A 125 14.23 -13.40 -4.20
CA LYS A 125 14.60 -14.83 -4.26
C LYS A 125 13.66 -15.68 -3.41
N ARG A 126 13.37 -15.27 -2.17
CA ARG A 126 12.45 -15.97 -1.28
C ARG A 126 11.03 -16.01 -1.87
N ALA A 127 10.56 -14.91 -2.44
CA ALA A 127 9.25 -14.85 -3.09
C ALA A 127 9.16 -15.81 -4.28
N LYS A 128 10.18 -15.89 -5.15
CA LYS A 128 10.24 -16.85 -6.26
C LYS A 128 10.22 -18.29 -5.78
N ILE A 129 10.96 -18.62 -4.73
CA ILE A 129 10.94 -19.95 -4.13
C ILE A 129 9.55 -20.29 -3.60
N ALA A 130 8.89 -19.34 -2.92
CA ALA A 130 7.53 -19.52 -2.41
C ALA A 130 6.52 -19.77 -3.53
N TYR A 131 6.56 -18.98 -4.61
CA TYR A 131 5.70 -19.22 -5.78
C TYR A 131 5.94 -20.60 -6.40
N GLY A 132 7.18 -21.00 -6.57
CA GLY A 132 7.51 -22.33 -7.08
C GLY A 132 6.97 -23.46 -6.20
N ALA A 133 7.14 -23.36 -4.88
CA ALA A 133 6.63 -24.35 -3.93
C ALA A 133 5.10 -24.41 -3.94
N LEU A 134 4.43 -23.27 -3.85
CA LEU A 134 2.97 -23.18 -3.88
C LEU A 134 2.39 -23.67 -5.21
N SER A 135 3.03 -23.31 -6.34
CA SER A 135 2.64 -23.78 -7.67
C SER A 135 2.76 -25.31 -7.79
N THR A 136 3.85 -25.88 -7.25
CA THR A 136 4.06 -27.33 -7.28
C THR A 136 3.04 -28.06 -6.42
N THR A 137 2.75 -27.56 -5.23
CA THR A 137 1.76 -28.16 -4.33
C THR A 137 0.34 -28.04 -4.88
N LEU A 138 0.00 -26.89 -5.43
CA LEU A 138 -1.32 -26.67 -6.02
C LEU A 138 -1.54 -27.60 -7.23
N GLY A 139 -0.55 -27.75 -8.11
CA GLY A 139 -0.70 -28.51 -9.35
C GLY A 139 -1.92 -28.10 -10.14
N ASP A 140 -2.83 -29.05 -10.40
CA ASP A 140 -4.12 -28.84 -11.08
C ASP A 140 -5.32 -28.87 -10.10
N GLN A 141 -5.07 -28.82 -8.78
CA GLN A 141 -6.11 -28.91 -7.77
C GLN A 141 -6.90 -27.60 -7.66
N THR A 142 -8.10 -27.70 -7.08
CA THR A 142 -8.95 -26.52 -6.83
C THR A 142 -8.50 -25.74 -5.61
N PHE A 143 -7.99 -26.41 -4.60
CA PHE A 143 -7.48 -25.84 -3.34
C PHE A 143 -6.10 -26.42 -3.07
N LEU A 144 -5.33 -25.76 -2.22
CA LEU A 144 -4.00 -26.21 -1.80
C LEU A 144 -4.03 -27.55 -1.10
N PHE A 145 -5.15 -27.84 -0.43
CA PHE A 145 -5.45 -29.12 0.21
C PHE A 145 -6.78 -29.69 -0.30
N GLU A 146 -7.24 -30.80 0.23
CA GLU A 146 -8.46 -31.48 -0.22
C GLU A 146 -9.73 -30.61 -0.10
N ARG A 147 -9.73 -29.62 0.79
CA ARG A 147 -10.81 -28.67 1.02
C ARG A 147 -10.29 -27.25 1.25
N PRO A 148 -11.15 -26.20 1.13
CA PRO A 148 -10.74 -24.84 1.41
C PRO A 148 -10.19 -24.70 2.83
N CYS A 149 -9.10 -23.97 2.98
CA CYS A 149 -8.48 -23.63 4.25
C CYS A 149 -8.13 -22.14 4.32
N SER A 150 -7.70 -21.65 5.47
CA SER A 150 -7.33 -20.23 5.60
C SER A 150 -6.18 -19.84 4.69
N LEU A 151 -5.29 -20.79 4.39
CA LEU A 151 -4.15 -20.55 3.50
C LEU A 151 -4.59 -20.20 2.07
N ASP A 152 -5.69 -20.82 1.57
CA ASP A 152 -6.26 -20.47 0.27
C ASP A 152 -6.71 -19.00 0.23
N THR A 153 -7.27 -18.50 1.34
CA THR A 153 -7.69 -17.08 1.46
C THR A 153 -6.50 -16.13 1.45
N TYR A 154 -5.43 -16.46 2.18
CA TYR A 154 -4.21 -15.65 2.17
C TYR A 154 -3.54 -15.64 0.80
N LEU A 155 -3.44 -16.82 0.15
CA LEU A 155 -2.85 -16.92 -1.18
C LEU A 155 -3.70 -16.18 -2.23
N LEU A 156 -5.02 -16.33 -2.18
CA LEU A 156 -5.94 -15.59 -3.06
C LEU A 156 -5.74 -14.08 -2.92
N GLY A 157 -5.75 -13.58 -1.69
CA GLY A 157 -5.51 -12.15 -1.43
C GLY A 157 -4.17 -11.67 -1.98
N HIS A 158 -3.12 -12.45 -1.79
CA HIS A 158 -1.79 -12.15 -2.30
C HIS A 158 -1.76 -12.12 -3.85
N VAL A 159 -2.31 -13.13 -4.50
CA VAL A 159 -2.36 -13.23 -5.98
C VAL A 159 -3.16 -12.07 -6.56
N LEU A 160 -4.34 -11.79 -6.04
CA LEU A 160 -5.18 -10.69 -6.53
C LEU A 160 -4.51 -9.33 -6.31
N PHE A 161 -3.92 -9.10 -5.15
CA PHE A 161 -3.20 -7.86 -4.89
C PHE A 161 -2.02 -7.67 -5.85
N THR A 162 -1.22 -8.72 -6.03
CA THR A 162 -0.05 -8.67 -6.93
C THR A 162 -0.45 -8.39 -8.37
N LEU A 163 -1.54 -8.98 -8.85
CA LEU A 163 -2.00 -8.80 -10.23
C LEU A 163 -2.72 -7.46 -10.46
N GLN A 164 -3.43 -6.93 -9.46
CA GLN A 164 -4.32 -5.78 -9.65
C GLN A 164 -3.73 -4.46 -9.13
N ALA A 165 -2.95 -4.51 -8.04
CA ALA A 165 -2.44 -3.32 -7.38
C ALA A 165 -1.01 -2.96 -7.78
N LEU A 166 -0.19 -3.95 -8.17
CA LEU A 166 1.17 -3.68 -8.60
C LEU A 166 1.26 -3.38 -10.10
N PRO A 167 2.18 -2.50 -10.52
CA PRO A 167 2.36 -2.15 -11.93
C PRO A 167 2.83 -3.37 -12.75
N GLU A 168 2.66 -3.31 -14.07
CA GLU A 168 3.10 -4.39 -14.98
C GLU A 168 4.62 -4.61 -14.95
N SER A 169 5.38 -3.59 -14.63
CA SER A 169 6.85 -3.64 -14.48
C SER A 169 7.32 -4.22 -13.14
N SER A 170 6.41 -4.55 -12.23
CA SER A 170 6.75 -5.09 -10.90
C SER A 170 7.47 -6.43 -11.02
N VAL A 171 8.60 -6.55 -10.33
CA VAL A 171 9.40 -7.79 -10.27
C VAL A 171 8.59 -8.93 -9.65
N LEU A 172 7.80 -8.63 -8.62
CA LEU A 172 6.96 -9.62 -7.95
C LEU A 172 5.82 -10.09 -8.84
N ARG A 173 5.18 -9.16 -9.59
CA ARG A 173 4.13 -9.50 -10.55
C ARG A 173 4.69 -10.36 -11.69
N LEU A 174 5.84 -10.01 -12.24
CA LEU A 174 6.50 -10.80 -13.27
C LEU A 174 6.84 -12.21 -12.78
N ALA A 175 7.35 -12.34 -11.56
CA ALA A 175 7.64 -13.63 -10.96
C ALA A 175 6.37 -14.50 -10.76
N LEU A 176 5.25 -13.90 -10.38
CA LEU A 176 3.96 -14.60 -10.27
C LEU A 176 3.45 -15.07 -11.65
N LEU A 177 3.64 -14.25 -12.70
CA LEU A 177 3.23 -14.58 -14.07
C LEU A 177 3.95 -15.81 -14.66
N GLU A 178 5.10 -16.20 -14.12
CA GLU A 178 5.79 -17.45 -14.47
C GLU A 178 4.99 -18.70 -14.03
N HIS A 179 4.01 -18.55 -13.11
CA HIS A 179 3.22 -19.62 -12.53
C HIS A 179 1.74 -19.58 -12.95
N GLY A 180 1.44 -19.96 -14.18
CA GLY A 180 0.09 -19.86 -14.77
C GLY A 180 -1.00 -20.60 -13.99
N ASN A 181 -0.67 -21.67 -13.24
CA ASN A 181 -1.64 -22.38 -12.40
C ASN A 181 -2.07 -21.54 -11.18
N LEU A 182 -1.16 -20.76 -10.56
CA LEU A 182 -1.51 -19.85 -9.46
C LEU A 182 -2.44 -18.72 -9.94
N ILE A 183 -2.24 -18.24 -11.17
CA ILE A 183 -3.09 -17.21 -11.77
C ILE A 183 -4.50 -17.77 -12.00
N ARG A 184 -4.60 -18.91 -12.69
CA ARG A 184 -5.89 -19.60 -12.96
C ARG A 184 -6.63 -19.93 -11.67
N TYR A 185 -5.91 -20.35 -10.63
CA TYR A 185 -6.45 -20.57 -9.31
C TYR A 185 -7.04 -19.27 -8.72
N GLY A 186 -6.29 -18.16 -8.73
CA GLY A 186 -6.76 -16.88 -8.23
C GLY A 186 -7.99 -16.36 -8.99
N GLU A 187 -7.99 -16.45 -10.32
CA GLU A 187 -9.14 -16.06 -11.16
C GLU A 187 -10.37 -16.93 -10.92
N LYS A 188 -10.18 -18.25 -10.78
CA LYS A 188 -11.26 -19.19 -10.49
C LYS A 188 -11.90 -18.90 -9.13
N LEU A 189 -11.10 -18.78 -8.06
CA LEU A 189 -11.64 -18.49 -6.73
C LEU A 189 -12.29 -17.09 -6.68
N LYS A 190 -11.72 -16.10 -7.37
CA LYS A 190 -12.32 -14.78 -7.49
C LYS A 190 -13.71 -14.87 -8.10
N SER A 191 -13.87 -15.54 -9.23
CA SER A 191 -15.15 -15.64 -9.92
C SER A 191 -16.18 -16.45 -9.12
N GLU A 192 -15.74 -17.51 -8.45
CA GLU A 192 -16.64 -18.43 -7.73
C GLU A 192 -17.08 -17.85 -6.37
N TYR A 193 -16.19 -17.19 -5.62
CA TYR A 193 -16.48 -16.76 -4.25
C TYR A 193 -16.69 -15.26 -4.09
N LEU A 194 -16.02 -14.43 -4.88
CA LEU A 194 -16.12 -12.98 -4.75
C LEU A 194 -17.17 -12.38 -5.69
N GLU A 195 -17.25 -12.85 -6.95
CA GLU A 195 -18.17 -12.31 -7.94
C GLU A 195 -19.56 -12.96 -7.84
N ALA A 196 -19.65 -14.24 -7.55
CA ALA A 196 -20.93 -14.94 -7.37
C ALA A 196 -21.68 -14.49 -6.11
N GLY A 197 -20.97 -14.03 -5.08
CA GLY A 197 -21.54 -13.48 -3.83
C GLY A 197 -21.88 -12.00 -3.88
N SER A 198 -21.36 -11.25 -4.83
CA SER A 198 -21.51 -9.80 -4.89
C SER A 198 -22.64 -9.36 -5.82
N SER A 199 -23.87 -9.41 -5.30
CA SER A 199 -24.92 -8.49 -5.76
C SER A 199 -24.73 -7.07 -5.17
N SER A 200 -23.63 -6.77 -4.50
CA SER A 200 -23.27 -5.44 -4.00
C SER A 200 -21.84 -5.08 -4.40
N SER A 201 -21.74 -3.97 -5.12
CA SER A 201 -20.57 -3.31 -5.69
C SER A 201 -19.33 -3.35 -4.79
N VAL A 202 -18.40 -4.25 -5.12
CA VAL A 202 -16.99 -4.08 -4.71
C VAL A 202 -16.43 -2.92 -5.54
N PRO A 203 -15.76 -1.92 -4.95
CA PRO A 203 -15.08 -0.88 -5.71
C PRO A 203 -14.00 -1.54 -6.58
N GLN A 204 -14.23 -1.61 -7.89
CA GLN A 204 -13.18 -1.97 -8.81
C GLN A 204 -12.20 -0.79 -8.86
N PHE A 205 -10.97 -1.02 -8.46
CA PHE A 205 -9.87 -0.11 -8.74
C PHE A 205 -9.57 -0.19 -10.25
N HIS A 206 -10.36 0.56 -11.03
CA HIS A 206 -9.99 0.80 -12.40
C HIS A 206 -8.81 1.77 -12.41
N SER A 207 -7.66 1.28 -12.78
CA SER A 207 -6.60 2.08 -13.37
C SER A 207 -7.13 2.62 -14.70
N GLU A 208 -7.93 3.68 -14.66
CA GLU A 208 -8.30 4.40 -15.88
C GLU A 208 -7.06 5.10 -16.40
N ALA A 209 -6.43 4.45 -17.38
CA ALA A 209 -5.63 5.15 -18.35
C ALA A 209 -6.48 6.27 -18.93
N SER A 210 -6.09 7.50 -18.60
CA SER A 210 -6.44 8.76 -19.21
C SER A 210 -7.24 8.65 -20.52
N SER A 211 -8.56 8.60 -20.44
CA SER A 211 -9.41 8.90 -21.58
C SER A 211 -9.63 10.42 -21.59
N THR A 212 -8.89 11.09 -22.45
CA THR A 212 -9.12 12.46 -22.87
C THR A 212 -10.59 12.65 -23.24
N SER A 213 -11.37 13.27 -22.35
CA SER A 213 -12.69 13.75 -22.73
C SER A 213 -12.52 14.91 -23.69
N THR A 214 -12.83 14.66 -24.94
CA THR A 214 -12.93 15.65 -26.03
C THR A 214 -14.02 16.65 -25.65
N ARG A 215 -13.66 17.73 -25.01
CA ARG A 215 -14.53 18.90 -24.87
C ARG A 215 -14.69 19.54 -26.25
N ARG A 216 -15.88 19.44 -26.81
CA ARG A 216 -16.37 20.13 -27.97
C ARG A 216 -16.14 21.64 -27.82
N PRO A 217 -15.48 22.33 -28.75
CA PRO A 217 -15.30 23.78 -28.65
C PRO A 217 -16.63 24.48 -28.99
N SER A 218 -17.26 25.09 -28.01
CA SER A 218 -18.28 26.09 -28.31
C SER A 218 -17.57 27.39 -28.63
N ASN A 219 -17.64 27.77 -29.89
CA ASN A 219 -17.14 28.99 -30.45
C ASN A 219 -18.04 30.14 -29.99
N SER A 220 -17.59 30.97 -29.03
CA SER A 220 -18.11 32.30 -28.84
C SER A 220 -16.92 33.24 -28.64
N SER A 221 -16.60 33.92 -29.72
CA SER A 221 -15.65 35.04 -29.72
C SER A 221 -16.25 36.24 -28.98
N SER A 222 -15.80 36.43 -27.73
CA SER A 222 -15.89 37.74 -27.11
C SER A 222 -14.49 38.26 -26.80
N LYS A 223 -14.08 39.28 -27.54
CA LYS A 223 -12.87 40.06 -27.29
C LYS A 223 -12.94 40.65 -25.88
N THR A 224 -12.28 40.04 -24.92
CA THR A 224 -12.12 40.61 -23.58
C THR A 224 -11.07 41.71 -23.65
N LYS A 225 -11.52 42.97 -23.56
CA LYS A 225 -10.66 44.14 -23.36
C LYS A 225 -9.76 43.90 -22.15
N LYS A 226 -8.44 44.06 -22.33
CA LYS A 226 -7.46 44.08 -21.23
C LYS A 226 -7.88 45.18 -20.25
N GLN A 227 -8.37 44.79 -19.07
CA GLN A 227 -8.57 45.70 -17.96
C GLN A 227 -7.19 46.22 -17.50
N PRO A 228 -7.08 47.53 -17.20
CA PRO A 228 -5.85 48.10 -16.68
C PRO A 228 -5.52 47.44 -15.34
N LYS A 229 -4.25 47.07 -15.12
CA LYS A 229 -3.74 46.52 -13.85
C LYS A 229 -4.08 47.49 -12.73
N ARG A 230 -5.06 47.13 -11.90
CA ARG A 230 -5.42 47.85 -10.69
C ARG A 230 -4.19 47.84 -9.77
N GLU A 231 -3.69 49.04 -9.44
CA GLU A 231 -2.61 49.17 -8.46
C GLU A 231 -3.10 48.63 -7.12
N LYS A 232 -2.33 47.69 -6.57
CA LYS A 232 -2.67 47.06 -5.29
C LYS A 232 -2.50 48.09 -4.17
N THR A 233 -3.54 48.29 -3.40
CA THR A 233 -3.50 49.13 -2.19
C THR A 233 -2.48 48.64 -1.18
N GLU A 234 -1.91 49.54 -0.39
CA GLU A 234 -0.92 49.18 0.65
C GLU A 234 -1.48 48.16 1.66
N GLU A 235 -2.78 48.23 1.91
CA GLU A 235 -3.49 47.25 2.75
C GLU A 235 -3.48 45.83 2.15
N GLU A 236 -3.66 45.70 0.83
CA GLU A 236 -3.61 44.40 0.13
C GLU A 236 -2.19 43.83 0.14
N LYS A 237 -1.16 44.68 0.03
CA LYS A 237 0.24 44.25 0.16
C LYS A 237 0.57 43.79 1.58
N THR A 238 0.12 44.50 2.60
CA THR A 238 0.33 44.13 4.01
C THR A 238 -0.43 42.86 4.38
N PHE A 239 -1.68 42.72 3.91
CA PHE A 239 -2.46 41.49 4.11
C PHE A 239 -1.77 40.27 3.46
N ARG A 240 -1.30 40.41 2.22
CA ARG A 240 -0.60 39.34 1.50
C ARG A 240 0.72 38.96 2.19
N ARG A 241 1.43 39.95 2.77
CA ARG A 241 2.63 39.70 3.56
C ARG A 241 2.29 38.93 4.86
N ARG A 242 1.25 39.34 5.59
CA ARG A 242 0.78 38.65 6.81
C ARG A 242 0.26 37.26 6.51
N ALA A 243 -0.46 37.05 5.42
CA ALA A 243 -0.93 35.73 4.98
C ALA A 243 0.23 34.79 4.65
N LYS A 244 1.31 35.28 4.02
CA LYS A 244 2.53 34.49 3.78
C LYS A 244 3.22 34.06 5.08
N TYR A 245 3.36 34.99 6.04
CA TYR A 245 3.93 34.66 7.34
C TYR A 245 3.06 33.67 8.12
N PHE A 246 1.74 33.83 8.08
CA PHE A 246 0.81 32.89 8.70
C PHE A 246 0.94 31.49 8.10
N LEU A 247 0.96 31.38 6.77
CA LEU A 247 1.17 30.10 6.10
C LEU A 247 2.55 29.48 6.41
N ALA A 248 3.59 30.31 6.47
CA ALA A 248 4.93 29.84 6.84
C ALA A 248 4.99 29.32 8.30
N THR A 249 4.39 30.06 9.25
CA THR A 249 4.30 29.60 10.65
C THR A 249 3.46 28.35 10.81
N GLN A 250 2.36 28.20 10.10
CA GLN A 250 1.56 26.97 10.08
C GLN A 250 2.36 25.79 9.52
N LEU A 251 3.11 26.00 8.45
CA LEU A 251 3.95 24.95 7.85
C LEU A 251 5.06 24.52 8.83
N VAL A 252 5.72 25.45 9.48
CA VAL A 252 6.72 25.16 10.50
C VAL A 252 6.09 24.42 11.68
N ALA A 253 4.93 24.85 12.16
CA ALA A 253 4.22 24.18 13.25
C ALA A 253 3.84 22.73 12.91
N VAL A 254 3.38 22.49 11.67
CA VAL A 254 3.09 21.14 11.18
C VAL A 254 4.36 20.28 11.08
N LEU A 255 5.46 20.85 10.60
CA LEU A 255 6.74 20.12 10.51
C LEU A 255 7.27 19.77 11.92
N VAL A 256 7.21 20.68 12.86
CA VAL A 256 7.61 20.43 14.26
C VAL A 256 6.69 19.38 14.88
N PHE A 257 5.38 19.48 14.68
CA PHE A 257 4.42 18.49 15.18
C PHE A 257 4.70 17.10 14.61
N VAL A 258 4.91 17.00 13.29
CA VAL A 258 5.24 15.73 12.64
C VAL A 258 6.58 15.19 13.14
N SER A 259 7.59 16.04 13.37
CA SER A 259 8.88 15.66 13.96
C SER A 259 8.72 15.09 15.36
N VAL A 260 7.99 15.78 16.22
CA VAL A 260 7.78 15.36 17.63
C VAL A 260 6.96 14.07 17.70
N MET A 261 5.90 13.97 16.88
CA MET A 261 5.06 12.76 16.84
C MET A 261 5.77 11.57 16.18
N SER A 262 6.82 11.81 15.39
CA SER A 262 7.57 10.75 14.71
C SER A 262 8.66 10.14 15.58
N GLY A 263 9.00 10.73 16.74
CA GLY A 263 10.11 10.26 17.58
C GLY A 263 11.47 10.29 16.89
N TYR A 264 11.66 11.17 15.91
CA TYR A 264 12.91 11.26 15.17
C TYR A 264 13.95 12.02 15.97
N ASP A 265 14.99 11.32 16.35
CA ASP A 265 16.27 11.91 16.73
C ASP A 265 16.95 12.46 15.46
N PHE A 266 16.97 13.76 15.34
CA PHE A 266 17.60 14.49 14.23
C PHE A 266 19.13 14.58 14.38
N SER A 267 19.77 13.66 15.08
CA SER A 267 21.19 13.74 15.44
C SER A 267 22.18 13.23 14.38
N GLU A 268 21.74 12.82 13.19
CA GLU A 268 22.66 12.41 12.11
C GLU A 268 22.22 12.95 10.73
N VAL A 269 22.30 14.27 10.57
CA VAL A 269 22.56 14.86 9.26
C VAL A 269 23.93 15.51 9.32
N GLU A 270 24.96 14.74 9.07
CA GLU A 270 26.26 15.29 8.70
C GLU A 270 26.07 16.06 7.38
N VAL A 271 26.18 17.37 7.51
CA VAL A 271 26.37 18.29 6.37
C VAL A 271 27.83 18.10 5.96
N ASP A 272 28.06 17.34 4.90
CA ASP A 272 29.34 17.36 4.19
C ASP A 272 29.50 18.77 3.60
N GLU A 273 30.16 19.66 4.34
CA GLU A 273 30.75 20.89 3.83
C GLU A 273 32.00 20.49 3.06
N ASP A 274 31.85 20.36 1.74
CA ASP A 274 32.97 20.21 0.81
C ASP A 274 33.54 21.61 0.52
N ASP A 275 34.35 22.12 1.47
CA ASP A 275 35.19 23.29 1.30
C ASP A 275 36.56 22.89 0.68
N GLY A 276 36.56 22.78 -0.64
CA GLY A 276 37.75 22.52 -1.43
C GLY A 276 38.09 23.63 -2.45
N PHE A 277 38.23 24.87 -2.00
CA PHE A 277 38.95 25.87 -2.83
C PHE A 277 40.42 25.91 -2.40
N SER A 278 41.28 25.27 -3.15
CA SER A 278 42.71 25.47 -3.13
C SER A 278 43.08 26.29 -4.36
N TYR A 279 43.54 27.50 -4.14
CA TYR A 279 44.31 28.29 -5.11
C TYR A 279 45.79 27.90 -4.99
N ASP A 280 46.40 27.45 -6.07
CA ASP A 280 47.77 27.75 -6.47
C ASP A 280 47.89 27.63 -7.99
#